data_d0e68f02bd0e66a59832baa14c6ab1a8
#
_entry.id   d0e68f02bd0e66a59832baa14c6ab1a8
#
_cell.length_a   1.000
_cell.length_b   1.000
_cell.length_c   1.000
_cell.angle_alpha   90.00
_cell.angle_beta   90.00
_cell.angle_gamma   90.00
#
_symmetry.space_group_name_H-M   'P 1'
#
loop_
_entity.id
_entity.type
_entity.pdbx_description
1 polymer ?
#
loop_
_entity_poly.entity_id
_entity_poly.type
_entity_poly.pdbx_seq_one_letter_code
_entity_poly.pdbx_strand_id
1 'polypeptide(L)'
;MQATVKKKVGFQGVGLHSGAAASLEINPAPAGHGIVFRRTDLTPAVEIAARWDNVTPSKLCTLLDDGQGTTLSTVEHIMAALAGTGIHNALIKVDGPEVPILDGSSAQFVRGILSAGIALQAVSLKAIRVLKPVEVRDGDAFARLTPADHLEIDFQIDFVDEAIGHQEKRLDMANGAFLRELADSRTFCRQADVDAMRKNGLALGGTYLNAVVVDGARVLSPGGLRHQDEAVRHKMLDAMGDLALAGAPILGRYIGHRAGHAMTNRLLRALFADPTAWTWETCTPDLENRLPGAGVAAYGDLAGIEAVAL
;
A
#
# COMPACT_ATOMS: atom_id res chain seq x y z
N MET A 1 -1.66 21.17 -2.67
CA MET A 1 -0.30 21.37 -2.08
C MET A 1 0.31 20.02 -1.72
N GLN A 2 1.65 19.89 -1.80
CA GLN A 2 2.32 18.70 -1.29
C GLN A 2 2.24 18.64 0.25
N ALA A 3 2.51 17.46 0.83
CA ALA A 3 2.46 17.28 2.28
C ALA A 3 3.55 16.28 2.75
N THR A 4 3.96 16.47 4.00
CA THR A 4 4.87 15.59 4.73
C THR A 4 4.38 15.43 6.18
N VAL A 5 4.95 14.53 6.97
CA VAL A 5 4.67 14.45 8.42
C VAL A 5 5.26 15.67 9.15
N LYS A 6 4.60 16.18 10.21
CA LYS A 6 5.13 17.33 10.98
C LYS A 6 6.34 16.97 11.83
N LYS A 7 6.34 15.77 12.38
CA LYS A 7 7.43 15.24 13.21
C LYS A 7 7.65 13.77 12.90
N LYS A 8 8.80 13.25 13.29
CA LYS A 8 9.11 11.83 13.10
C LYS A 8 8.19 10.93 13.92
N VAL A 9 7.93 9.74 13.40
CA VAL A 9 7.20 8.67 14.10
C VAL A 9 7.85 7.32 13.80
N GLY A 10 7.98 6.50 14.85
CA GLY A 10 8.65 5.20 14.78
C GLY A 10 7.69 4.04 15.00
N PHE A 11 8.05 2.89 14.42
CA PHE A 11 7.35 1.61 14.55
C PHE A 11 8.35 0.51 14.79
N GLN A 12 7.95 -0.50 15.57
CA GLN A 12 8.74 -1.69 15.84
C GLN A 12 7.87 -2.94 15.64
N GLY A 13 8.46 -3.98 15.09
CA GLY A 13 7.78 -5.23 14.82
C GLY A 13 8.73 -6.26 14.26
N VAL A 14 8.19 -7.14 13.42
CA VAL A 14 8.95 -8.20 12.72
C VAL A 14 8.61 -8.14 11.23
N GLY A 15 9.56 -8.55 10.40
CA GLY A 15 9.29 -8.78 8.97
C GLY A 15 8.39 -10.01 8.79
N LEU A 16 7.39 -9.92 7.90
CA LEU A 16 6.46 -11.03 7.64
C LEU A 16 7.18 -12.28 7.13
N HIS A 17 8.09 -12.09 6.17
CA HIS A 17 8.77 -13.20 5.51
C HIS A 17 10.04 -13.60 6.24
N SER A 18 10.84 -12.65 6.66
CA SER A 18 12.12 -12.89 7.33
C SER A 18 11.97 -13.36 8.79
N GLY A 19 10.90 -12.94 9.48
CA GLY A 19 10.76 -13.14 10.93
C GLY A 19 11.76 -12.34 11.77
N ALA A 20 12.62 -11.54 11.14
CA ALA A 20 13.60 -10.72 11.82
C ALA A 20 12.93 -9.50 12.47
N ALA A 21 13.50 -9.04 13.60
CA ALA A 21 13.09 -7.76 14.19
C ALA A 21 13.32 -6.63 13.16
N ALA A 22 12.36 -5.74 13.06
CA ALA A 22 12.40 -4.62 12.14
C ALA A 22 11.95 -3.33 12.84
N SER A 23 12.76 -2.28 12.72
CA SER A 23 12.42 -0.93 13.17
C SER A 23 12.27 -0.02 11.97
N LEU A 24 11.27 0.87 12.02
CA LEU A 24 11.00 1.81 10.96
C LEU A 24 10.73 3.20 11.55
N GLU A 25 11.25 4.26 10.94
CA GLU A 25 11.00 5.63 11.33
C GLU A 25 10.61 6.47 10.09
N ILE A 26 9.41 7.05 10.10
CA ILE A 26 8.97 8.02 9.07
C ILE A 26 9.44 9.39 9.52
N ASN A 27 10.21 10.08 8.68
CA ASN A 27 10.74 11.41 8.92
C ASN A 27 10.16 12.42 7.95
N PRO A 28 9.99 13.70 8.36
CA PRO A 28 9.69 14.79 7.43
C PRO A 28 10.72 14.85 6.31
N ALA A 29 10.27 15.20 5.12
CA ALA A 29 11.15 15.45 3.97
C ALA A 29 10.72 16.73 3.22
N PRO A 30 11.64 17.41 2.51
CA PRO A 30 11.31 18.61 1.77
C PRO A 30 10.35 18.34 0.60
N ALA A 31 9.69 19.37 0.12
CA ALA A 31 8.83 19.27 -1.06
C ALA A 31 9.63 18.77 -2.27
N GLY A 32 9.04 17.88 -3.05
CA GLY A 32 9.68 17.25 -4.21
C GLY A 32 10.62 16.09 -3.87
N HIS A 33 10.77 15.74 -2.59
CA HIS A 33 11.60 14.60 -2.19
C HIS A 33 11.00 13.27 -2.64
N GLY A 34 9.66 13.16 -2.66
CA GLY A 34 8.97 11.89 -2.84
C GLY A 34 9.08 11.00 -1.60
N ILE A 35 8.76 9.73 -1.76
CA ILE A 35 8.94 8.72 -0.71
C ILE A 35 10.24 7.98 -0.97
N VAL A 36 11.15 8.02 0.01
CA VAL A 36 12.47 7.36 -0.08
C VAL A 36 12.68 6.51 1.15
N PHE A 37 13.04 5.25 0.95
CA PHE A 37 13.46 4.34 2.01
C PHE A 37 14.98 4.38 2.15
N ARG A 38 15.46 4.41 3.41
CA ARG A 38 16.90 4.34 3.74
C ARG A 38 17.14 3.13 4.62
N ARG A 39 17.96 2.19 4.12
CA ARG A 39 18.46 1.01 4.84
C ARG A 39 19.57 1.43 5.80
N THR A 40 19.22 1.55 7.07
CA THR A 40 20.15 2.05 8.12
C THR A 40 21.01 0.96 8.76
N ASP A 41 20.68 -0.29 8.51
CA ASP A 41 21.47 -1.47 8.89
C ASP A 41 22.74 -1.66 8.02
N LEU A 42 22.82 -0.94 6.90
CA LEU A 42 23.95 -1.00 5.97
C LEU A 42 24.94 0.13 6.24
N THR A 43 26.23 -0.11 5.91
CA THR A 43 27.29 0.90 6.02
C THR A 43 28.10 0.94 4.72
N PRO A 44 28.02 2.03 3.92
CA PRO A 44 27.15 3.20 4.12
C PRO A 44 25.66 2.83 4.00
N ALA A 45 24.80 3.65 4.61
CA ALA A 45 23.34 3.51 4.46
C ALA A 45 22.93 3.72 2.98
N VAL A 46 21.99 2.90 2.50
CA VAL A 46 21.53 2.91 1.10
C VAL A 46 20.12 3.46 1.02
N GLU A 47 19.86 4.34 0.06
CA GLU A 47 18.55 4.90 -0.23
C GLU A 47 17.95 4.25 -1.47
N ILE A 48 16.65 3.89 -1.38
CA ILE A 48 15.86 3.34 -2.46
C ILE A 48 14.60 4.19 -2.60
N ALA A 49 14.45 4.88 -3.72
CA ALA A 49 13.23 5.63 -3.99
C ALA A 49 12.04 4.67 -4.20
N ALA A 50 10.91 4.95 -3.55
CA ALA A 50 9.68 4.19 -3.70
C ALA A 50 9.02 4.50 -5.04
N ARG A 51 9.52 3.89 -6.10
CA ARG A 51 9.08 4.13 -7.47
C ARG A 51 8.88 2.82 -8.22
N TRP A 52 7.96 2.85 -9.17
CA TRP A 52 7.59 1.70 -10.00
C TRP A 52 8.77 1.07 -10.76
N ASP A 53 9.76 1.89 -11.16
CA ASP A 53 10.96 1.45 -11.90
C ASP A 53 12.00 0.76 -11.00
N ASN A 54 11.93 0.98 -9.67
CA ASN A 54 12.74 0.31 -8.66
C ASN A 54 12.08 -0.97 -8.10
N VAL A 55 10.92 -1.37 -8.61
CA VAL A 55 10.29 -2.64 -8.20
C VAL A 55 10.88 -3.79 -8.98
N THR A 56 11.33 -4.83 -8.28
CA THR A 56 11.77 -6.10 -8.85
C THR A 56 10.71 -7.18 -8.63
N PRO A 57 10.58 -8.18 -9.54
CA PRO A 57 9.57 -9.21 -9.40
C PRO A 57 9.68 -9.99 -8.08
N SER A 58 8.57 -10.03 -7.35
CA SER A 58 8.37 -10.87 -6.16
C SER A 58 6.99 -11.52 -6.22
N LYS A 59 6.83 -12.70 -5.62
CA LYS A 59 5.56 -13.44 -5.64
C LYS A 59 4.62 -13.05 -4.51
N LEU A 60 5.16 -12.54 -3.39
CA LEU A 60 4.41 -12.46 -2.13
C LEU A 60 4.25 -11.04 -1.60
N CYS A 61 5.06 -10.10 -2.06
CA CYS A 61 5.07 -8.72 -1.58
C CYS A 61 5.63 -7.79 -2.65
N THR A 62 5.54 -6.51 -2.44
CA THR A 62 6.24 -5.52 -3.26
C THR A 62 7.67 -5.38 -2.75
N LEU A 63 8.63 -5.67 -3.64
CA LEU A 63 10.06 -5.65 -3.39
C LEU A 63 10.71 -4.50 -4.16
N LEU A 64 11.30 -3.56 -3.45
CA LEU A 64 12.14 -2.50 -4.02
C LEU A 64 13.58 -2.98 -4.13
N ASP A 65 14.27 -2.50 -5.16
CA ASP A 65 15.67 -2.84 -5.48
C ASP A 65 16.38 -1.56 -5.98
N ASP A 66 17.57 -1.27 -5.46
CA ASP A 66 18.40 -0.14 -5.89
C ASP A 66 19.16 -0.40 -7.20
N GLY A 67 19.02 -1.61 -7.77
CA GLY A 67 19.76 -2.05 -8.96
C GLY A 67 21.22 -2.39 -8.68
N GLN A 68 21.66 -2.39 -7.43
CA GLN A 68 23.02 -2.73 -6.99
C GLN A 68 23.04 -3.89 -5.99
N GLY A 69 21.89 -4.53 -5.76
CA GLY A 69 21.74 -5.70 -4.89
C GLY A 69 21.18 -5.37 -3.50
N THR A 70 20.84 -4.11 -3.22
CA THR A 70 20.14 -3.75 -1.98
C THR A 70 18.65 -3.77 -2.22
N THR A 71 17.93 -4.56 -1.42
CA THR A 71 16.47 -4.70 -1.55
C THR A 71 15.75 -4.32 -0.25
N LEU A 72 14.47 -3.96 -0.38
CA LEU A 72 13.54 -3.75 0.73
C LEU A 72 12.18 -4.34 0.37
N SER A 73 11.70 -5.27 1.18
CA SER A 73 10.43 -5.98 0.95
C SER A 73 9.27 -5.46 1.79
N THR A 74 8.04 -5.81 1.36
CA THR A 74 6.77 -5.59 2.07
C THR A 74 6.47 -4.10 2.28
N VAL A 75 6.68 -3.30 1.23
CA VAL A 75 6.48 -1.84 1.29
C VAL A 75 5.02 -1.41 1.03
N GLU A 76 4.18 -2.29 0.50
CA GLU A 76 2.80 -2.01 0.06
C GLU A 76 1.92 -1.40 1.15
N HIS A 77 1.97 -1.90 2.39
CA HIS A 77 1.08 -1.45 3.46
C HIS A 77 1.42 -0.03 3.94
N ILE A 78 2.72 0.29 4.09
CA ILE A 78 3.13 1.65 4.46
C ILE A 78 2.92 2.63 3.30
N MET A 79 3.14 2.20 2.05
CA MET A 79 2.86 3.01 0.87
C MET A 79 1.37 3.34 0.77
N ALA A 80 0.49 2.36 1.05
CA ALA A 80 -0.95 2.58 1.13
C ALA A 80 -1.32 3.58 2.24
N ALA A 81 -0.70 3.46 3.42
CA ALA A 81 -0.93 4.40 4.54
C ALA A 81 -0.51 5.83 4.18
N LEU A 82 0.66 6.02 3.55
CA LEU A 82 1.15 7.32 3.11
C LEU A 82 0.23 7.94 2.05
N ALA A 83 -0.13 7.17 1.02
CA ALA A 83 -1.03 7.63 -0.03
C ALA A 83 -2.43 7.95 0.52
N GLY A 84 -2.99 7.06 1.36
CA GLY A 84 -4.31 7.23 1.96
C GLY A 84 -4.41 8.39 2.95
N THR A 85 -3.30 8.82 3.54
CA THR A 85 -3.22 10.01 4.42
C THR A 85 -2.74 11.27 3.69
N GLY A 86 -2.44 11.18 2.39
CA GLY A 86 -2.01 12.32 1.58
C GLY A 86 -0.57 12.78 1.86
N ILE A 87 0.31 11.88 2.29
CA ILE A 87 1.74 12.16 2.44
C ILE A 87 2.45 11.94 1.11
N HIS A 88 3.08 12.99 0.60
CA HIS A 88 3.77 12.97 -0.70
C HIS A 88 5.29 12.92 -0.56
N ASN A 89 5.82 13.39 0.59
CA ASN A 89 7.25 13.48 0.85
C ASN A 89 7.57 12.89 2.22
N ALA A 90 8.43 11.88 2.27
CA ALA A 90 8.92 11.30 3.51
C ALA A 90 10.26 10.59 3.29
N LEU A 91 11.16 10.70 4.27
CA LEU A 91 12.33 9.83 4.39
C LEU A 91 12.02 8.74 5.41
N ILE A 92 12.00 7.48 4.97
CA ILE A 92 11.65 6.33 5.79
C ILE A 92 12.91 5.54 6.08
N LYS A 93 13.38 5.56 7.33
CA LYS A 93 14.52 4.78 7.76
C LYS A 93 14.05 3.39 8.18
N VAL A 94 14.71 2.36 7.70
CA VAL A 94 14.41 0.96 8.02
C VAL A 94 15.69 0.26 8.46
N ASP A 95 15.62 -0.40 9.60
CA ASP A 95 16.70 -1.18 10.18
C ASP A 95 16.52 -2.66 9.79
N GLY A 96 16.75 -2.96 8.52
CA GLY A 96 16.63 -4.31 7.99
C GLY A 96 16.04 -4.39 6.58
N PRO A 97 16.04 -5.60 5.97
CA PRO A 97 15.63 -5.82 4.58
C PRO A 97 14.11 -5.85 4.36
N GLU A 98 13.32 -5.69 5.42
CA GLU A 98 11.86 -5.82 5.35
C GLU A 98 11.17 -4.80 6.26
N VAL A 99 10.08 -4.20 5.76
CA VAL A 99 9.20 -3.33 6.55
C VAL A 99 8.46 -4.17 7.61
N PRO A 100 8.31 -3.69 8.87
CA PRO A 100 7.58 -4.45 9.88
C PRO A 100 6.11 -4.65 9.47
N ILE A 101 5.63 -5.88 9.60
CA ILE A 101 4.25 -6.25 9.22
C ILE A 101 3.20 -5.67 10.17
N LEU A 102 3.58 -5.40 11.41
CA LEU A 102 2.70 -4.93 12.49
C LEU A 102 1.53 -5.92 12.70
N ASP A 103 0.29 -5.43 12.58
CA ASP A 103 -0.92 -6.27 12.67
C ASP A 103 -1.40 -6.85 11.32
N GLY A 104 -0.61 -6.66 10.26
CA GLY A 104 -0.93 -7.13 8.92
C GLY A 104 -1.82 -6.16 8.11
N SER A 105 -2.14 -4.98 8.67
CA SER A 105 -2.90 -3.93 8.01
C SER A 105 -2.10 -2.62 7.93
N SER A 106 -2.69 -1.57 7.36
CA SER A 106 -2.10 -0.21 7.37
C SER A 106 -2.51 0.62 8.58
N ALA A 107 -3.41 0.14 9.45
CA ALA A 107 -4.04 0.94 10.51
C ALA A 107 -3.03 1.54 11.49
N GLN A 108 -1.99 0.79 11.88
CA GLN A 108 -0.99 1.29 12.81
C GLN A 108 -0.11 2.38 12.17
N PHE A 109 0.24 2.24 10.88
CA PHE A 109 0.95 3.29 10.14
C PHE A 109 0.11 4.56 10.05
N VAL A 110 -1.17 4.43 9.69
CA VAL A 110 -2.12 5.58 9.64
C VAL A 110 -2.19 6.29 10.99
N ARG A 111 -2.39 5.56 12.09
CA ARG A 111 -2.41 6.14 13.44
C ARG A 111 -1.14 6.90 13.76
N GLY A 112 0.01 6.32 13.46
CA GLY A 112 1.30 6.97 13.67
C GLY A 112 1.46 8.25 12.85
N ILE A 113 1.10 8.24 11.57
CA ILE A 113 1.15 9.40 10.67
C ILE A 113 0.25 10.52 11.20
N LEU A 114 -1.01 10.20 11.56
CA LEU A 114 -1.95 11.18 12.10
C LEU A 114 -1.49 11.74 13.44
N SER A 115 -0.93 10.92 14.33
CA SER A 115 -0.34 11.37 15.60
C SER A 115 0.89 12.26 15.40
N ALA A 116 1.68 12.00 14.36
CA ALA A 116 2.79 12.87 13.98
C ALA A 116 2.31 14.23 13.43
N GLY A 117 1.09 14.26 12.93
CA GLY A 117 0.46 15.39 12.25
C GLY A 117 0.98 15.55 10.81
N ILE A 118 0.18 16.20 9.97
CA ILE A 118 0.47 16.46 8.57
C ILE A 118 0.85 17.92 8.39
N ALA A 119 1.94 18.18 7.68
CA ALA A 119 2.42 19.52 7.32
C ALA A 119 2.25 19.74 5.82
N LEU A 120 1.45 20.75 5.46
CA LEU A 120 1.35 21.20 4.08
C LEU A 120 2.62 21.98 3.67
N GLN A 121 3.04 21.81 2.44
CA GLN A 121 4.24 22.43 1.86
C GLN A 121 3.83 23.37 0.72
N ALA A 122 4.42 24.56 0.66
CA ALA A 122 4.06 25.62 -0.30
C ALA A 122 4.51 25.31 -1.75
N VAL A 123 4.25 24.07 -2.20
CA VAL A 123 4.53 23.58 -3.55
C VAL A 123 3.30 22.89 -4.09
N SER A 124 2.89 23.21 -5.31
CA SER A 124 1.73 22.60 -5.96
C SER A 124 1.91 21.09 -6.09
N LEU A 125 0.84 20.37 -5.84
CA LEU A 125 0.78 18.95 -6.11
C LEU A 125 0.54 18.72 -7.60
N LYS A 126 1.19 17.71 -8.15
CA LYS A 126 0.90 17.17 -9.48
C LYS A 126 0.33 15.79 -9.38
N ALA A 127 -0.59 15.47 -10.25
CA ALA A 127 -1.18 14.15 -10.41
C ALA A 127 -0.88 13.58 -11.81
N ILE A 128 -0.98 12.29 -11.95
CA ILE A 128 -0.86 11.55 -13.21
C ILE A 128 -2.29 11.31 -13.72
N ARG A 129 -2.68 12.00 -14.80
CA ARG A 129 -3.97 11.80 -15.46
C ARG A 129 -3.85 10.69 -16.49
N VAL A 130 -4.66 9.65 -16.36
CA VAL A 130 -4.80 8.58 -17.35
C VAL A 130 -5.66 9.10 -18.49
N LEU A 131 -5.18 9.00 -19.75
CA LEU A 131 -5.82 9.55 -20.94
C LEU A 131 -6.53 8.49 -21.78
N LYS A 132 -6.09 7.24 -21.71
CA LYS A 132 -6.71 6.09 -22.40
C LYS A 132 -6.54 4.81 -21.60
N PRO A 133 -7.34 3.76 -21.87
CA PRO A 133 -7.17 2.48 -21.18
C PRO A 133 -5.79 1.88 -21.41
N VAL A 134 -5.17 1.41 -20.32
CA VAL A 134 -3.96 0.59 -20.31
C VAL A 134 -4.27 -0.69 -19.55
N GLU A 135 -3.90 -1.85 -20.08
CA GLU A 135 -4.21 -3.15 -19.49
C GLU A 135 -3.03 -4.11 -19.60
N VAL A 136 -2.86 -4.93 -18.59
CA VAL A 136 -1.96 -6.09 -18.59
C VAL A 136 -2.72 -7.34 -18.17
N ARG A 137 -2.41 -8.49 -18.77
CA ARG A 137 -3.07 -9.77 -18.51
C ARG A 137 -2.07 -10.89 -18.22
N ASP A 138 -2.57 -11.89 -17.49
CA ASP A 138 -1.91 -13.16 -17.29
C ASP A 138 -3.00 -14.23 -17.12
N GLY A 139 -3.26 -14.98 -18.19
CA GLY A 139 -4.44 -15.85 -18.26
C GLY A 139 -5.73 -15.04 -18.06
N ASP A 140 -6.56 -15.48 -17.11
CA ASP A 140 -7.82 -14.80 -16.74
C ASP A 140 -7.62 -13.59 -15.83
N ALA A 141 -6.46 -13.48 -15.19
CA ALA A 141 -6.15 -12.35 -14.33
C ALA A 141 -5.79 -11.11 -15.16
N PHE A 142 -6.21 -9.94 -14.71
CA PHE A 142 -5.82 -8.67 -15.35
C PHE A 142 -5.78 -7.50 -14.36
N ALA A 143 -5.00 -6.49 -14.70
CA ALA A 143 -5.07 -5.17 -14.12
C ALA A 143 -5.20 -4.13 -15.23
N ARG A 144 -6.08 -3.14 -15.02
CA ARG A 144 -6.39 -2.10 -16.01
C ARG A 144 -6.48 -0.74 -15.33
N LEU A 145 -5.96 0.29 -15.99
CA LEU A 145 -6.25 1.68 -15.69
C LEU A 145 -7.09 2.27 -16.83
N THR A 146 -8.13 3.02 -16.49
CA THR A 146 -8.97 3.77 -17.43
C THR A 146 -9.08 5.22 -16.98
N PRO A 147 -9.37 6.17 -17.90
CA PRO A 147 -9.59 7.57 -17.54
C PRO A 147 -10.69 7.73 -16.48
N ALA A 148 -10.42 8.57 -15.47
CA ALA A 148 -11.37 9.04 -14.48
C ALA A 148 -10.88 10.36 -13.88
N ASP A 149 -11.76 11.11 -13.21
CA ASP A 149 -11.43 12.43 -12.64
C ASP A 149 -10.77 12.36 -11.26
N HIS A 150 -10.73 11.17 -10.66
CA HIS A 150 -10.11 10.86 -9.36
C HIS A 150 -9.71 9.39 -9.32
N LEU A 151 -9.09 8.94 -8.24
CA LEU A 151 -8.73 7.53 -8.08
C LEU A 151 -9.96 6.74 -7.65
N GLU A 152 -10.38 5.80 -8.50
CA GLU A 152 -11.31 4.73 -8.16
C GLU A 152 -10.58 3.39 -8.17
N ILE A 153 -10.89 2.50 -7.24
CA ILE A 153 -10.40 1.12 -7.22
C ILE A 153 -11.60 0.18 -7.27
N ASP A 154 -11.59 -0.72 -8.26
CA ASP A 154 -12.56 -1.78 -8.48
C ASP A 154 -11.80 -3.10 -8.45
N PHE A 155 -12.09 -3.97 -7.49
CA PHE A 155 -11.32 -5.18 -7.30
C PHE A 155 -12.21 -6.40 -7.15
N GLN A 156 -11.81 -7.50 -7.81
CA GLN A 156 -12.47 -8.79 -7.75
C GLN A 156 -11.44 -9.88 -7.45
N ILE A 157 -11.80 -10.76 -6.51
CA ILE A 157 -11.01 -11.94 -6.13
C ILE A 157 -11.87 -13.19 -6.17
N ASP A 158 -11.24 -14.32 -6.42
CA ASP A 158 -11.86 -15.65 -6.38
C ASP A 158 -10.91 -16.63 -5.69
N PHE A 159 -11.35 -17.22 -4.60
CA PHE A 159 -10.64 -18.25 -3.85
C PHE A 159 -11.51 -19.48 -3.70
N VAL A 160 -10.85 -20.65 -3.69
CA VAL A 160 -11.54 -21.94 -3.50
C VAL A 160 -11.99 -22.15 -2.06
N ASP A 161 -11.36 -21.47 -1.11
CA ASP A 161 -11.71 -21.53 0.31
C ASP A 161 -12.98 -20.70 0.53
N GLU A 162 -14.05 -21.35 1.02
CA GLU A 162 -15.38 -20.74 1.21
C GLU A 162 -15.35 -19.54 2.18
N ALA A 163 -14.39 -19.51 3.12
CA ALA A 163 -14.20 -18.40 4.03
C ALA A 163 -13.82 -17.08 3.31
N ILE A 164 -13.33 -17.16 2.07
CA ILE A 164 -13.06 -16.00 1.21
C ILE A 164 -14.04 -16.02 0.03
N GLY A 165 -14.01 -17.10 -0.78
CA GLY A 165 -14.88 -17.28 -1.95
C GLY A 165 -14.69 -16.22 -3.02
N HIS A 166 -15.78 -15.87 -3.66
CA HIS A 166 -15.86 -14.75 -4.60
C HIS A 166 -16.19 -13.47 -3.84
N GLN A 167 -15.36 -12.43 -4.00
CA GLN A 167 -15.61 -11.11 -3.44
C GLN A 167 -15.31 -10.04 -4.48
N GLU A 168 -16.14 -9.01 -4.52
CA GLU A 168 -15.94 -7.82 -5.35
C GLU A 168 -16.25 -6.56 -4.57
N LYS A 169 -15.50 -5.49 -4.84
CA LYS A 169 -15.71 -4.18 -4.20
C LYS A 169 -15.21 -3.06 -5.09
N ARG A 170 -15.96 -1.98 -5.12
CA ARG A 170 -15.58 -0.73 -5.77
C ARG A 170 -15.65 0.41 -4.77
N LEU A 171 -14.61 1.25 -4.74
CA LEU A 171 -14.52 2.44 -3.91
C LEU A 171 -14.00 3.63 -4.71
N ASP A 172 -14.60 4.78 -4.45
CA ASP A 172 -14.00 6.08 -4.70
C ASP A 172 -13.03 6.38 -3.56
N MET A 173 -11.77 6.64 -3.88
CA MET A 173 -10.71 6.82 -2.87
C MET A 173 -10.62 8.24 -2.31
N ALA A 174 -11.53 9.14 -2.68
CA ALA A 174 -11.65 10.48 -2.12
C ALA A 174 -12.17 10.49 -0.67
N ASN A 175 -12.10 11.66 -0.03
CA ASN A 175 -12.74 11.96 1.26
C ASN A 175 -12.38 10.99 2.40
N GLY A 176 -11.14 10.53 2.48
CA GLY A 176 -10.68 9.63 3.53
C GLY A 176 -11.28 8.21 3.45
N ALA A 177 -11.75 7.78 2.28
CA ALA A 177 -12.29 6.44 2.06
C ALA A 177 -11.29 5.35 2.46
N PHE A 178 -10.00 5.55 2.19
CA PHE A 178 -8.96 4.61 2.61
C PHE A 178 -9.00 4.33 4.12
N LEU A 179 -9.10 5.37 4.95
CA LEU A 179 -9.09 5.23 6.40
C LEU A 179 -10.32 4.46 6.91
N ARG A 180 -11.50 4.76 6.34
CA ARG A 180 -12.77 4.18 6.79
C ARG A 180 -13.02 2.77 6.27
N GLU A 181 -12.52 2.47 5.07
CA GLU A 181 -12.91 1.26 4.36
C GLU A 181 -11.79 0.22 4.25
N LEU A 182 -10.52 0.64 4.23
CA LEU A 182 -9.44 -0.26 3.88
C LEU A 182 -8.34 -0.39 4.94
N ALA A 183 -8.03 0.70 5.67
CA ALA A 183 -6.81 0.80 6.46
C ALA A 183 -6.61 -0.31 7.49
N ASP A 184 -7.67 -0.85 8.06
CA ASP A 184 -7.65 -1.90 9.08
C ASP A 184 -7.78 -3.33 8.52
N SER A 185 -7.90 -3.49 7.20
CA SER A 185 -8.02 -4.81 6.55
C SER A 185 -6.67 -5.52 6.53
N ARG A 186 -6.60 -6.70 7.14
CA ARG A 186 -5.36 -7.48 7.31
C ARG A 186 -5.04 -8.29 6.06
N THR A 187 -3.74 -8.50 5.85
CA THR A 187 -3.25 -9.49 4.90
C THR A 187 -3.82 -10.87 5.23
N PHE A 188 -3.98 -11.71 4.23
CA PHE A 188 -4.60 -13.02 4.37
C PHE A 188 -3.87 -14.09 3.57
N CYS A 189 -4.01 -15.33 4.01
CA CYS A 189 -3.47 -16.49 3.30
C CYS A 189 -4.28 -17.75 3.65
N ARG A 190 -4.10 -18.79 2.83
CA ARG A 190 -4.64 -20.11 3.08
C ARG A 190 -3.67 -20.89 3.96
N GLN A 191 -4.17 -21.74 4.85
CA GLN A 191 -3.30 -22.57 5.71
C GLN A 191 -2.32 -23.42 4.90
N ALA A 192 -2.77 -24.00 3.79
CA ALA A 192 -1.91 -24.78 2.91
C ALA A 192 -0.74 -23.96 2.32
N ASP A 193 -0.98 -22.68 2.01
CA ASP A 193 0.05 -21.77 1.50
C ASP A 193 1.05 -21.36 2.60
N VAL A 194 0.57 -21.19 3.85
CA VAL A 194 1.44 -20.95 5.03
C VAL A 194 2.41 -22.12 5.20
N ASP A 195 1.92 -23.34 5.14
CA ASP A 195 2.74 -24.54 5.32
C ASP A 195 3.79 -24.68 4.22
N ALA A 196 3.41 -24.36 2.97
CA ALA A 196 4.33 -24.34 1.84
C ALA A 196 5.38 -23.22 1.94
N MET A 197 4.98 -22.01 2.34
CA MET A 197 5.89 -20.88 2.53
C MET A 197 6.92 -21.17 3.62
N ARG A 198 6.49 -21.68 4.78
CA ARG A 198 7.38 -22.00 5.91
C ARG A 198 8.42 -23.07 5.56
N LYS A 199 8.03 -24.10 4.78
CA LYS A 199 8.96 -25.10 4.26
C LYS A 199 10.04 -24.50 3.37
N ASN A 200 9.79 -23.37 2.74
CA ASN A 200 10.71 -22.63 1.89
C ASN A 200 11.40 -21.44 2.60
N GLY A 201 11.31 -21.34 3.95
CA GLY A 201 11.94 -20.28 4.71
C GLY A 201 11.27 -18.91 4.58
N LEU A 202 9.99 -18.87 4.19
CA LEU A 202 9.18 -17.66 4.06
C LEU A 202 8.06 -17.63 5.12
N ALA A 203 7.43 -16.48 5.30
CA ALA A 203 6.37 -16.24 6.29
C ALA A 203 6.79 -16.64 7.73
N LEU A 204 8.07 -16.45 8.07
CA LEU A 204 8.63 -16.84 9.37
C LEU A 204 8.12 -15.94 10.51
N GLY A 205 7.79 -14.67 10.22
CA GLY A 205 7.16 -13.73 11.16
C GLY A 205 5.64 -13.73 11.11
N GLY A 206 5.04 -14.52 10.19
CA GLY A 206 3.59 -14.65 10.07
C GLY A 206 2.97 -15.42 11.24
N THR A 207 1.92 -14.84 11.81
CA THR A 207 1.14 -15.41 12.91
C THR A 207 -0.35 -15.24 12.63
N TYR A 208 -1.20 -15.96 13.35
CA TYR A 208 -2.65 -15.75 13.28
C TYR A 208 -3.12 -14.38 13.80
N LEU A 209 -2.22 -13.59 14.43
CA LEU A 209 -2.52 -12.25 14.93
C LEU A 209 -2.23 -11.15 13.89
N ASN A 210 -1.28 -11.40 12.97
CA ASN A 210 -0.88 -10.42 11.93
C ASN A 210 -1.24 -10.84 10.50
N ALA A 211 -2.06 -11.87 10.36
CA ALA A 211 -2.65 -12.30 9.09
C ALA A 211 -3.99 -13.01 9.34
N VAL A 212 -4.93 -12.85 8.43
CA VAL A 212 -6.12 -13.69 8.37
C VAL A 212 -5.75 -15.00 7.70
N VAL A 213 -5.79 -16.10 8.45
CA VAL A 213 -5.51 -17.44 7.91
C VAL A 213 -6.82 -18.20 7.77
N VAL A 214 -7.06 -18.77 6.60
CA VAL A 214 -8.28 -19.56 6.31
C VAL A 214 -7.94 -21.00 5.95
N ASP A 215 -8.89 -21.90 6.23
CA ASP A 215 -8.83 -23.32 5.88
C ASP A 215 -10.25 -23.80 5.50
N GLY A 216 -10.52 -23.86 4.20
CA GLY A 216 -11.86 -24.15 3.67
C GLY A 216 -12.86 -23.06 4.09
N ALA A 217 -13.89 -23.44 4.83
CA ALA A 217 -14.92 -22.54 5.34
C ALA A 217 -14.54 -21.86 6.69
N ARG A 218 -13.37 -22.17 7.26
CA ARG A 218 -12.99 -21.70 8.59
C ARG A 218 -11.98 -20.55 8.53
N VAL A 219 -12.20 -19.54 9.36
CA VAL A 219 -11.19 -18.52 9.69
C VAL A 219 -10.47 -18.98 10.95
N LEU A 220 -9.16 -19.19 10.85
CA LEU A 220 -8.33 -19.70 11.95
C LEU A 220 -7.78 -18.59 12.85
N SER A 221 -7.73 -17.36 12.35
CA SER A 221 -7.22 -16.20 13.11
C SER A 221 -8.18 -15.84 14.25
N PRO A 222 -7.66 -15.61 15.48
CA PRO A 222 -8.48 -15.21 16.62
C PRO A 222 -9.29 -13.95 16.35
N GLY A 223 -10.55 -13.94 16.81
CA GLY A 223 -11.48 -12.83 16.58
C GLY A 223 -12.17 -12.84 15.20
N GLY A 224 -11.79 -13.76 14.31
CA GLY A 224 -12.39 -13.87 12.98
C GLY A 224 -12.01 -12.72 12.04
N LEU A 225 -12.93 -12.37 11.14
CA LEU A 225 -12.77 -11.27 10.18
C LEU A 225 -13.17 -9.92 10.83
N ARG A 226 -12.45 -8.86 10.53
CA ARG A 226 -12.81 -7.47 10.86
C ARG A 226 -13.97 -6.96 10.00
N HIS A 227 -13.99 -7.39 8.73
CA HIS A 227 -15.05 -7.13 7.75
C HIS A 227 -15.39 -8.44 7.04
N GLN A 228 -16.65 -8.67 6.69
CA GLN A 228 -17.03 -9.88 5.94
C GLN A 228 -16.28 -10.02 4.61
N ASP A 229 -15.97 -8.88 4.00
CA ASP A 229 -15.22 -8.73 2.75
C ASP A 229 -13.76 -8.29 2.99
N GLU A 230 -13.15 -8.67 4.14
CA GLU A 230 -11.79 -8.23 4.53
C GLU A 230 -10.74 -8.59 3.48
N ALA A 231 -10.86 -9.74 2.82
CA ALA A 231 -9.91 -10.18 1.82
C ALA A 231 -9.85 -9.27 0.59
N VAL A 232 -10.99 -8.90 -0.01
CA VAL A 232 -11.00 -7.96 -1.15
C VAL A 232 -10.61 -6.54 -0.73
N ARG A 233 -10.97 -6.11 0.49
CA ARG A 233 -10.52 -4.83 1.05
C ARG A 233 -9.01 -4.78 1.17
N HIS A 234 -8.39 -5.86 1.66
CA HIS A 234 -6.94 -5.93 1.73
C HIS A 234 -6.29 -5.89 0.34
N LYS A 235 -6.85 -6.59 -0.65
CA LYS A 235 -6.36 -6.48 -2.04
C LYS A 235 -6.47 -5.08 -2.63
N MET A 236 -7.47 -4.30 -2.22
CA MET A 236 -7.59 -2.89 -2.59
C MET A 236 -6.57 -2.02 -1.86
N LEU A 237 -6.26 -2.32 -0.59
CA LEU A 237 -5.20 -1.69 0.19
C LEU A 237 -3.85 -1.92 -0.48
N ASP A 238 -3.53 -3.16 -0.85
CA ASP A 238 -2.32 -3.53 -1.60
C ASP A 238 -2.22 -2.74 -2.91
N ALA A 239 -3.30 -2.73 -3.71
CA ALA A 239 -3.34 -1.99 -4.97
C ALA A 239 -3.11 -0.49 -4.77
N MET A 240 -3.66 0.11 -3.71
CA MET A 240 -3.41 1.52 -3.35
C MET A 240 -1.93 1.78 -3.09
N GLY A 241 -1.27 0.91 -2.32
CA GLY A 241 0.15 1.01 -2.02
C GLY A 241 1.04 0.82 -3.25
N ASP A 242 0.71 -0.17 -4.08
CA ASP A 242 1.43 -0.43 -5.33
C ASP A 242 1.26 0.71 -6.34
N LEU A 243 0.06 1.29 -6.47
CA LEU A 243 -0.21 2.45 -7.32
C LEU A 243 0.52 3.71 -6.85
N ALA A 244 0.73 3.86 -5.53
CA ALA A 244 1.49 4.99 -4.99
C ALA A 244 2.95 5.01 -5.47
N LEU A 245 3.51 3.88 -5.91
CA LEU A 245 4.83 3.78 -6.53
C LEU A 245 4.90 4.48 -7.90
N ALA A 246 3.79 4.93 -8.47
CA ALA A 246 3.80 5.86 -9.60
C ALA A 246 4.53 7.18 -9.28
N GLY A 247 4.70 7.52 -7.99
CA GLY A 247 5.41 8.72 -7.53
C GLY A 247 4.51 9.97 -7.43
N ALA A 248 3.25 9.86 -7.80
CA ALA A 248 2.22 10.90 -7.65
C ALA A 248 0.82 10.26 -7.63
N PRO A 249 -0.21 10.97 -7.11
CA PRO A 249 -1.59 10.51 -7.20
C PRO A 249 -2.02 10.25 -8.64
N ILE A 250 -2.78 9.19 -8.86
CA ILE A 250 -3.33 8.82 -10.17
C ILE A 250 -4.78 9.30 -10.28
N LEU A 251 -5.11 9.97 -11.36
CA LEU A 251 -6.47 10.29 -11.79
C LEU A 251 -6.87 9.24 -12.82
N GLY A 252 -7.56 8.22 -12.34
CA GLY A 252 -7.93 7.07 -13.15
C GLY A 252 -8.65 6.03 -12.32
N ARG A 253 -9.37 5.14 -12.99
CA ARG A 253 -9.99 3.98 -12.38
C ARG A 253 -9.09 2.77 -12.56
N TYR A 254 -8.63 2.21 -11.46
CA TYR A 254 -7.96 0.91 -11.43
C TYR A 254 -9.00 -0.20 -11.34
N ILE A 255 -8.83 -1.24 -12.16
CA ILE A 255 -9.67 -2.43 -12.16
C ILE A 255 -8.73 -3.63 -12.03
N GLY A 256 -8.84 -4.36 -10.91
CA GLY A 256 -8.05 -5.56 -10.63
C GLY A 256 -8.94 -6.81 -10.59
N HIS A 257 -8.69 -7.75 -11.48
CA HIS A 257 -9.31 -9.07 -11.45
C HIS A 257 -8.25 -10.12 -11.16
N ARG A 258 -8.31 -10.72 -9.96
CA ARG A 258 -7.29 -11.66 -9.48
C ARG A 258 -5.86 -11.10 -9.57
N ALA A 259 -5.73 -9.78 -9.53
CA ALA A 259 -4.45 -9.09 -9.66
C ALA A 259 -3.63 -9.16 -8.36
N GLY A 260 -2.33 -9.05 -8.48
CA GLY A 260 -1.38 -8.94 -7.37
C GLY A 260 -0.30 -7.91 -7.66
N HIS A 261 0.65 -7.74 -6.74
CA HIS A 261 1.71 -6.72 -6.79
C HIS A 261 2.47 -6.70 -8.12
N ALA A 262 2.93 -7.87 -8.59
CA ALA A 262 3.66 -7.97 -9.85
C ALA A 262 2.82 -7.47 -11.04
N MET A 263 1.51 -7.72 -11.05
CA MET A 263 0.63 -7.28 -12.13
C MET A 263 0.38 -5.76 -12.06
N THR A 264 0.17 -5.20 -10.87
CA THR A 264 0.04 -3.75 -10.68
C THR A 264 1.32 -3.03 -11.10
N ASN A 265 2.50 -3.57 -10.78
CA ASN A 265 3.77 -3.00 -11.27
C ASN A 265 3.91 -3.11 -12.80
N ARG A 266 3.55 -4.23 -13.41
CA ARG A 266 3.52 -4.37 -14.88
C ARG A 266 2.59 -3.35 -15.52
N LEU A 267 1.46 -3.05 -14.89
CA LEU A 267 0.51 -2.04 -15.36
C LEU A 267 1.11 -0.64 -15.31
N LEU A 268 1.80 -0.27 -14.21
CA LEU A 268 2.51 1.01 -14.13
C LEU A 268 3.62 1.11 -15.18
N ARG A 269 4.39 0.05 -15.39
CA ARG A 269 5.40 0.00 -16.47
C ARG A 269 4.77 0.18 -17.85
N ALA A 270 3.63 -0.44 -18.12
CA ALA A 270 2.91 -0.28 -19.39
C ALA A 270 2.35 1.15 -19.53
N LEU A 271 1.83 1.75 -18.47
CA LEU A 271 1.35 3.14 -18.47
C LEU A 271 2.49 4.10 -18.85
N PHE A 272 3.64 4.02 -18.17
CA PHE A 272 4.76 4.93 -18.37
C PHE A 272 5.55 4.66 -19.67
N ALA A 273 5.46 3.46 -20.23
CA ALA A 273 6.04 3.14 -21.53
C ALA A 273 5.28 3.79 -22.71
N ASP A 274 4.02 4.20 -22.50
CA ASP A 274 3.21 4.86 -23.52
C ASP A 274 2.96 6.34 -23.15
N PRO A 275 3.75 7.29 -23.67
CA PRO A 275 3.61 8.70 -23.35
C PRO A 275 2.30 9.33 -23.82
N THR A 276 1.49 8.61 -24.63
CA THR A 276 0.14 9.06 -25.05
C THR A 276 -0.95 8.58 -24.10
N ALA A 277 -0.62 7.70 -23.13
CA ALA A 277 -1.59 7.12 -22.20
C ALA A 277 -1.79 7.96 -20.94
N TRP A 278 -0.92 8.93 -20.68
CA TRP A 278 -0.96 9.73 -19.47
C TRP A 278 -0.37 11.13 -19.66
N THR A 279 -0.66 12.02 -18.72
CA THR A 279 -0.03 13.35 -18.66
C THR A 279 0.05 13.83 -17.21
N TRP A 280 0.94 14.79 -16.96
CA TRP A 280 0.98 15.51 -15.69
C TRP A 280 -0.14 16.55 -15.64
N GLU A 281 -0.83 16.62 -14.53
CA GLU A 281 -1.80 17.64 -14.22
C GLU A 281 -1.46 18.33 -12.90
N THR A 282 -1.36 19.66 -12.91
CA THR A 282 -1.22 20.44 -11.68
C THR A 282 -2.57 20.49 -10.99
N CYS A 283 -2.61 20.03 -9.73
CA CYS A 283 -3.85 19.97 -8.99
C CYS A 283 -4.37 21.36 -8.63
N THR A 284 -5.60 21.65 -9.01
CA THR A 284 -6.40 22.75 -8.48
C THR A 284 -6.93 22.42 -7.10
N PRO A 285 -7.39 23.39 -6.28
CA PRO A 285 -8.05 23.08 -5.00
C PRO A 285 -9.21 22.10 -5.11
N ASP A 286 -10.03 22.21 -6.17
CA ASP A 286 -11.14 21.28 -6.41
C ASP A 286 -10.66 19.86 -6.70
N LEU A 287 -9.57 19.72 -7.45
CA LEU A 287 -8.98 18.44 -7.71
C LEU A 287 -8.32 17.84 -6.46
N GLU A 288 -7.61 18.67 -5.66
CA GLU A 288 -7.01 18.23 -4.39
C GLU A 288 -8.06 17.63 -3.45
N ASN A 289 -9.28 18.18 -3.42
CA ASN A 289 -10.39 17.65 -2.62
C ASN A 289 -10.92 16.27 -3.09
N ARG A 290 -10.51 15.81 -4.26
CA ARG A 290 -10.88 14.49 -4.81
C ARG A 290 -9.76 13.47 -4.71
N LEU A 291 -8.59 13.86 -4.19
CA LEU A 291 -7.47 12.95 -4.03
C LEU A 291 -7.59 12.11 -2.75
N PRO A 292 -6.97 10.94 -2.70
CA PRO A 292 -6.77 10.22 -1.45
C PRO A 292 -6.07 11.13 -0.42
N GLY A 293 -6.49 11.03 0.84
CA GLY A 293 -5.98 11.90 1.90
C GLY A 293 -6.62 13.29 2.00
N ALA A 294 -7.47 13.68 1.04
CA ALA A 294 -8.25 14.92 1.17
C ALA A 294 -9.12 14.89 2.42
N GLY A 295 -9.07 15.97 3.22
CA GLY A 295 -9.82 16.10 4.47
C GLY A 295 -9.23 15.32 5.66
N VAL A 296 -8.30 14.41 5.45
CA VAL A 296 -7.72 13.55 6.50
C VAL A 296 -6.96 14.36 7.57
N ALA A 297 -6.29 15.45 7.20
CA ALA A 297 -5.60 16.33 8.16
C ALA A 297 -6.54 17.00 9.18
N ALA A 298 -7.84 17.11 8.87
CA ALA A 298 -8.88 17.64 9.72
C ALA A 298 -9.57 16.55 10.59
N TYR A 299 -9.29 15.27 10.33
CA TYR A 299 -9.80 14.17 11.15
C TYR A 299 -9.06 14.13 12.49
N GLY A 300 -9.49 14.98 13.43
CA GLY A 300 -9.14 14.86 14.85
C GLY A 300 -9.81 13.65 15.52
N ASP A 301 -10.68 12.94 14.83
CA ASP A 301 -11.44 11.79 15.35
C ASP A 301 -10.83 10.47 14.87
N LEU A 302 -9.87 10.00 15.65
CA LEU A 302 -9.39 8.61 15.60
C LEU A 302 -10.45 7.59 16.10
N ALA A 303 -11.64 8.04 16.46
CA ALA A 303 -12.68 7.26 17.13
C ALA A 303 -13.17 6.02 16.35
N GLY A 304 -12.96 5.98 15.02
CA GLY A 304 -13.28 4.80 14.21
C GLY A 304 -12.15 3.76 14.16
N ILE A 305 -10.93 4.11 14.59
CA ILE A 305 -9.75 3.24 14.54
C ILE A 305 -9.38 2.71 15.94
N GLU A 306 -9.97 3.28 17.02
CA GLU A 306 -9.71 2.87 18.40
C GLU A 306 -10.35 1.52 18.79
N ALA A 307 -11.27 0.99 18.00
CA ALA A 307 -12.01 -0.24 18.33
C ALA A 307 -11.20 -1.54 18.17
N VAL A 308 -9.92 -1.46 17.79
CA VAL A 308 -9.04 -2.65 17.63
C VAL A 308 -7.76 -2.48 18.46
N ALA A 309 -7.91 -2.11 19.73
CA ALA A 309 -6.82 -2.19 20.71
C ALA A 309 -7.12 -3.36 21.68
N LEU A 310 -6.23 -4.33 21.69
CA LEU A 310 -6.02 -5.50 22.57
C LEU A 310 -6.40 -6.81 21.98
#